data_2fd95c44340373cbea0e4c7ad5a4e400
#
_entry.id   2fd95c44340373cbea0e4c7ad5a4e400
#
_cell.length_a   1.000
_cell.length_b   1.000
_cell.length_c   1.000
_cell.angle_alpha   90.00
_cell.angle_beta   90.00
_cell.angle_gamma   90.00
#
_symmetry.space_group_name_H-M   'P 1'
#
loop_
_entity.id
_entity.type
_entity.pdbx_description
1 polymer ?
#
loop_
_entity_poly.entity_id
_entity_poly.type
_entity_poly.pdbx_seq_one_letter_code
_entity_poly.pdbx_strand_id
1 'polypeptide(L)'
;MQLSLFSISYAGLWGQASLDLPGFIRHAAELGYKSVMLAGKRPHLSMLDASQARLDSIKDSLKSAGLSCPVLAAYTDFGAQIASEVPLLEMQIAYIESLCRVASVLGSKYVRVFTAYEADGQSLSAIWNRTVVALREIADCAADHNVTIAIQNHHDMAVHTTALLELLTDIDRPNCKLGFDAWSPALRGEDVYETAKLVAPHTAITTNADYICLPRFRYRPDFVNYERALPDMMRAVPLGAGVIDYPRFFQGLRDGGFDGVATYEICSPVRGGGSLENLDTCARHYLTWMREHGFG
;
A
#
# COMPACT_ATOMS: atom_id res chain seq x y z
N MET A 1 10.23 6.22 13.28
CA MET A 1 9.65 5.56 12.08
C MET A 1 10.74 5.34 11.03
N GLN A 2 10.68 4.26 10.26
CA GLN A 2 11.60 4.01 9.13
C GLN A 2 10.98 4.52 7.84
N LEU A 3 11.61 5.50 7.18
CA LEU A 3 11.10 6.05 5.91
C LEU A 3 11.47 5.15 4.73
N SER A 4 10.51 4.83 3.87
CA SER A 4 10.65 3.90 2.75
C SER A 4 10.07 4.49 1.46
N LEU A 5 10.58 4.06 0.30
CA LEU A 5 10.03 4.39 -1.02
C LEU A 5 9.40 3.16 -1.64
N PHE A 6 8.15 3.29 -2.09
CA PHE A 6 7.47 2.18 -2.75
C PHE A 6 7.78 2.13 -4.24
N SER A 7 8.23 0.97 -4.70
CA SER A 7 8.62 0.76 -6.09
C SER A 7 7.46 0.97 -7.09
N ILE A 8 6.20 0.89 -6.62
CA ILE A 8 5.02 1.13 -7.45
C ILE A 8 5.04 2.53 -8.10
N SER A 9 5.66 3.51 -7.44
CA SER A 9 5.81 4.88 -7.94
C SER A 9 6.59 4.97 -9.25
N TYR A 10 7.40 3.95 -9.56
CA TYR A 10 8.25 3.87 -10.74
C TYR A 10 7.96 2.62 -11.58
N ALA A 11 6.71 2.16 -11.58
CA ALA A 11 6.31 0.93 -12.28
C ALA A 11 5.73 1.18 -13.68
N GLY A 12 5.69 2.41 -14.16
CA GLY A 12 5.10 2.75 -15.46
C GLY A 12 3.57 2.73 -15.47
N LEU A 13 2.93 2.71 -14.30
CA LEU A 13 1.48 2.76 -14.17
C LEU A 13 0.99 4.22 -14.17
N TRP A 14 -0.27 4.44 -14.53
CA TRP A 14 -0.91 5.77 -14.51
C TRP A 14 -0.15 6.88 -15.24
N GLY A 15 0.63 6.52 -16.29
CA GLY A 15 1.43 7.46 -17.07
C GLY A 15 2.76 7.85 -16.43
N GLN A 16 3.20 7.14 -15.41
CA GLN A 16 4.49 7.34 -14.74
C GLN A 16 5.66 6.76 -15.55
N ALA A 17 6.84 7.32 -15.36
CA ALA A 17 8.09 6.73 -15.82
C ALA A 17 8.29 5.34 -15.18
N SER A 18 8.94 4.44 -15.94
CA SER A 18 9.22 3.07 -15.50
C SER A 18 10.71 2.86 -15.29
N LEU A 19 11.06 2.25 -14.18
CA LEU A 19 12.39 1.71 -13.90
C LEU A 19 12.26 0.19 -13.73
N ASP A 20 13.25 -0.57 -14.19
CA ASP A 20 13.38 -1.96 -13.79
C ASP A 20 13.78 -2.06 -12.30
N LEU A 21 13.65 -3.24 -11.71
CA LEU A 21 13.88 -3.38 -10.26
C LEU A 21 15.31 -3.02 -9.84
N PRO A 22 16.41 -3.44 -10.53
CA PRO A 22 17.74 -2.98 -10.20
C PRO A 22 17.94 -1.47 -10.36
N GLY A 23 17.34 -0.88 -11.40
CA GLY A 23 17.33 0.56 -11.64
C GLY A 23 16.62 1.31 -10.51
N PHE A 24 15.44 0.83 -10.10
CA PHE A 24 14.71 1.41 -8.99
C PHE A 24 15.51 1.37 -7.67
N ILE A 25 16.16 0.23 -7.36
CA ILE A 25 16.95 0.09 -6.13
C ILE A 25 18.09 1.13 -6.09
N ARG A 26 18.87 1.26 -7.18
CA ARG A 26 19.92 2.28 -7.26
C ARG A 26 19.37 3.68 -7.13
N HIS A 27 18.29 3.95 -7.87
CA HIS A 27 17.65 5.25 -7.90
C HIS A 27 17.09 5.68 -6.55
N ALA A 28 16.47 4.77 -5.80
CA ALA A 28 15.98 5.05 -4.45
C ALA A 28 17.12 5.47 -3.49
N ALA A 29 18.30 4.83 -3.60
CA ALA A 29 19.48 5.22 -2.82
C ALA A 29 20.00 6.63 -3.24
N GLU A 30 20.03 6.95 -4.52
CA GLU A 30 20.41 8.28 -5.05
C GLU A 30 19.44 9.38 -4.60
N LEU A 31 18.16 9.05 -4.41
CA LEU A 31 17.16 9.96 -3.83
C LEU A 31 17.35 10.17 -2.32
N GLY A 32 18.19 9.37 -1.65
CA GLY A 32 18.50 9.50 -0.23
C GLY A 32 17.72 8.57 0.69
N TYR A 33 16.92 7.66 0.16
CA TYR A 33 16.21 6.65 0.97
C TYR A 33 17.18 5.64 1.60
N LYS A 34 16.76 5.02 2.70
CA LYS A 34 17.48 3.94 3.40
C LYS A 34 16.69 2.63 3.38
N SER A 35 15.46 2.68 2.93
CA SER A 35 14.64 1.48 2.73
C SER A 35 13.68 1.64 1.56
N VAL A 36 13.25 0.49 1.05
CA VAL A 36 12.28 0.38 -0.04
C VAL A 36 11.19 -0.62 0.30
N MET A 37 10.01 -0.40 -0.24
CA MET A 37 8.93 -1.38 -0.31
C MET A 37 8.84 -1.87 -1.76
N LEU A 38 8.84 -3.17 -1.98
CA LEU A 38 8.82 -3.74 -3.33
C LEU A 38 7.45 -4.29 -3.70
N ALA A 39 6.97 -3.93 -4.89
CA ALA A 39 5.73 -4.46 -5.44
C ALA A 39 5.92 -5.93 -5.83
N GLY A 40 5.11 -6.82 -5.26
CA GLY A 40 5.11 -8.27 -5.49
C GLY A 40 4.47 -8.68 -6.82
N LYS A 41 4.61 -7.85 -7.83
CA LYS A 41 4.11 -8.08 -9.20
C LYS A 41 5.05 -7.46 -10.23
N ARG A 42 4.92 -7.86 -11.49
CA ARG A 42 5.60 -7.19 -12.62
C ARG A 42 5.22 -5.71 -12.71
N PRO A 43 6.14 -4.84 -13.11
CA PRO A 43 7.48 -5.14 -13.65
C PRO A 43 8.57 -5.40 -12.60
N HIS A 44 8.26 -5.37 -11.29
CA HIS A 44 9.27 -5.45 -10.24
C HIS A 44 9.50 -6.88 -9.74
N LEU A 45 8.83 -7.30 -8.65
CA LEU A 45 9.10 -8.59 -7.98
C LEU A 45 7.94 -9.56 -8.21
N SER A 46 7.92 -10.23 -9.35
CA SER A 46 6.91 -11.28 -9.62
C SER A 46 7.37 -12.63 -9.08
N MET A 47 6.44 -13.39 -8.50
CA MET A 47 6.71 -14.78 -8.07
C MET A 47 7.00 -15.72 -9.24
N LEU A 48 6.52 -15.40 -10.43
CA LEU A 48 6.86 -16.13 -11.65
C LEU A 48 8.33 -15.98 -12.06
N ASP A 49 8.97 -14.91 -11.63
CA ASP A 49 10.35 -14.57 -11.99
C ASP A 49 11.32 -14.72 -10.79
N ALA A 50 10.83 -15.20 -9.63
CA ALA A 50 11.57 -15.26 -8.37
C ALA A 50 12.43 -16.52 -8.21
N SER A 51 13.31 -16.81 -9.19
CA SER A 51 14.33 -17.85 -9.03
C SER A 51 15.35 -17.49 -7.94
N GLN A 52 16.02 -18.47 -7.34
CA GLN A 52 17.03 -18.22 -6.31
C GLN A 52 18.10 -17.23 -6.80
N ALA A 53 18.63 -17.43 -8.01
CA ALA A 53 19.63 -16.53 -8.60
C ALA A 53 19.10 -15.09 -8.74
N ARG A 54 17.82 -14.90 -9.07
CA ARG A 54 17.19 -13.59 -9.12
C ARG A 54 17.08 -12.96 -7.73
N LEU A 55 16.69 -13.73 -6.72
CA LEU A 55 16.59 -13.26 -5.35
C LEU A 55 17.96 -12.87 -4.78
N ASP A 56 18.99 -13.66 -5.04
CA ASP A 56 20.37 -13.35 -4.65
C ASP A 56 20.83 -12.03 -5.30
N SER A 57 20.57 -11.85 -6.60
CA SER A 57 20.88 -10.61 -7.32
C SER A 57 20.15 -9.39 -6.74
N ILE A 58 18.88 -9.53 -6.32
CA ILE A 58 18.12 -8.45 -5.67
C ILE A 58 18.73 -8.13 -4.30
N LYS A 59 19.07 -9.15 -3.50
CA LYS A 59 19.69 -8.99 -2.20
C LYS A 59 21.05 -8.28 -2.30
N ASP A 60 21.87 -8.66 -3.27
CA ASP A 60 23.15 -8.00 -3.53
C ASP A 60 22.97 -6.54 -3.99
N SER A 61 21.98 -6.28 -4.82
CA SER A 61 21.64 -4.91 -5.26
C SER A 61 21.22 -4.04 -4.08
N LEU A 62 20.34 -4.53 -3.19
CA LEU A 62 19.94 -3.83 -1.98
C LEU A 62 21.14 -3.56 -1.07
N LYS A 63 21.96 -4.57 -0.82
CA LYS A 63 23.16 -4.44 0.00
C LYS A 63 24.15 -3.43 -0.57
N SER A 64 24.43 -3.49 -1.87
CA SER A 64 25.35 -2.57 -2.56
C SER A 64 24.86 -1.13 -2.55
N ALA A 65 23.54 -0.93 -2.61
CA ALA A 65 22.89 0.38 -2.50
C ALA A 65 22.74 0.88 -1.04
N GLY A 66 23.08 0.05 -0.05
CA GLY A 66 22.89 0.39 1.37
C GLY A 66 21.42 0.50 1.78
N LEU A 67 20.53 -0.24 1.10
CA LEU A 67 19.10 -0.23 1.33
C LEU A 67 18.63 -1.50 2.05
N SER A 68 17.64 -1.35 2.92
CA SER A 68 16.83 -2.46 3.42
C SER A 68 15.50 -2.56 2.65
N CYS A 69 14.88 -3.74 2.66
CA CYS A 69 13.55 -3.95 2.11
C CYS A 69 12.63 -4.53 3.19
N PRO A 70 12.11 -3.71 4.11
CA PRO A 70 11.29 -4.22 5.22
C PRO A 70 9.93 -4.75 4.79
N VAL A 71 9.41 -4.33 3.63
CA VAL A 71 8.04 -4.63 3.19
C VAL A 71 8.01 -5.13 1.75
N LEU A 72 7.29 -6.23 1.52
CA LEU A 72 6.83 -6.65 0.20
C LEU A 72 5.32 -6.38 0.07
N ALA A 73 4.90 -5.84 -1.06
CA ALA A 73 3.51 -5.47 -1.30
C ALA A 73 2.81 -6.52 -2.16
N ALA A 74 1.91 -7.26 -1.59
CA ALA A 74 1.00 -8.14 -2.34
C ALA A 74 -0.22 -7.38 -2.88
N TYR A 75 -0.87 -7.99 -3.85
CA TYR A 75 -2.09 -7.49 -4.48
C TYR A 75 -3.13 -8.59 -4.44
N THR A 76 -4.10 -8.45 -3.55
CA THR A 76 -5.14 -9.44 -3.25
C THR A 76 -6.53 -8.84 -3.38
N ASP A 77 -7.49 -9.68 -3.69
CA ASP A 77 -8.92 -9.39 -3.62
C ASP A 77 -9.65 -10.68 -3.24
N PHE A 78 -9.90 -10.88 -1.95
CA PHE A 78 -10.55 -12.10 -1.45
C PHE A 78 -12.04 -12.13 -1.74
N GLY A 79 -12.62 -11.04 -2.23
CA GLY A 79 -13.98 -10.95 -2.75
C GLY A 79 -14.14 -11.47 -4.18
N ALA A 80 -13.05 -11.48 -4.94
CA ALA A 80 -13.11 -11.81 -6.36
C ALA A 80 -13.63 -13.23 -6.62
N GLN A 81 -14.60 -13.33 -7.50
CA GLN A 81 -15.12 -14.59 -8.02
C GLN A 81 -15.17 -14.54 -9.55
N ILE A 82 -14.56 -15.51 -10.21
CA ILE A 82 -14.66 -15.64 -11.68
C ILE A 82 -15.69 -16.70 -11.99
N ALA A 83 -15.35 -17.96 -11.81
CA ALA A 83 -16.21 -19.12 -11.94
C ALA A 83 -16.00 -20.03 -10.73
N SER A 84 -17.05 -20.75 -10.32
CA SER A 84 -16.98 -21.62 -9.14
C SER A 84 -15.93 -22.73 -9.22
N GLU A 85 -15.53 -23.08 -10.43
CA GLU A 85 -14.53 -24.13 -10.70
C GLU A 85 -13.09 -23.61 -10.62
N VAL A 86 -12.88 -22.28 -10.59
CA VAL A 86 -11.53 -21.70 -10.50
C VAL A 86 -11.18 -21.46 -9.04
N PRO A 87 -10.14 -22.11 -8.49
CA PRO A 87 -9.75 -21.99 -7.07
C PRO A 87 -9.03 -20.68 -6.80
N LEU A 88 -9.67 -19.54 -7.11
CA LEU A 88 -9.04 -18.23 -7.07
C LEU A 88 -8.55 -17.83 -5.67
N LEU A 89 -9.29 -18.20 -4.63
CA LEU A 89 -8.88 -17.93 -3.25
C LEU A 89 -7.59 -18.69 -2.90
N GLU A 90 -7.54 -19.98 -3.22
CA GLU A 90 -6.35 -20.81 -2.99
C GLU A 90 -5.14 -20.30 -3.78
N MET A 91 -5.36 -19.84 -5.03
CA MET A 91 -4.30 -19.22 -5.84
C MET A 91 -3.74 -17.95 -5.18
N GLN A 92 -4.59 -17.14 -4.57
CA GLN A 92 -4.15 -15.94 -3.85
C GLN A 92 -3.41 -16.29 -2.56
N ILE A 93 -3.84 -17.29 -1.82
CA ILE A 93 -3.15 -17.79 -0.62
C ILE A 93 -1.76 -18.31 -1.00
N ALA A 94 -1.65 -19.15 -2.04
CA ALA A 94 -0.38 -19.66 -2.54
C ALA A 94 0.57 -18.55 -3.05
N TYR A 95 0.00 -17.50 -3.65
CA TYR A 95 0.76 -16.30 -4.03
C TYR A 95 1.37 -15.60 -2.80
N ILE A 96 0.60 -15.42 -1.72
CA ILE A 96 1.09 -14.79 -0.50
C ILE A 96 2.12 -15.67 0.21
N GLU A 97 1.90 -16.98 0.29
CA GLU A 97 2.88 -17.93 0.83
C GLU A 97 4.21 -17.82 0.06
N SER A 98 4.15 -17.74 -1.28
CA SER A 98 5.35 -17.54 -2.10
C SER A 98 6.05 -16.21 -1.80
N LEU A 99 5.28 -15.12 -1.57
CA LEU A 99 5.84 -13.84 -1.14
C LEU A 99 6.45 -13.89 0.25
N CYS A 100 5.88 -14.65 1.18
CA CYS A 100 6.45 -14.83 2.54
C CYS A 100 7.80 -15.55 2.48
N ARG A 101 7.95 -16.58 1.63
CA ARG A 101 9.26 -17.21 1.37
C ARG A 101 10.27 -16.21 0.81
N VAL A 102 9.87 -15.40 -0.16
CA VAL A 102 10.75 -14.36 -0.73
C VAL A 102 11.08 -13.30 0.32
N ALA A 103 10.12 -12.89 1.16
CA ALA A 103 10.34 -11.97 2.26
C ALA A 103 11.42 -12.48 3.21
N SER A 104 11.36 -13.76 3.60
CA SER A 104 12.39 -14.39 4.43
C SER A 104 13.78 -14.33 3.77
N VAL A 105 13.89 -14.61 2.47
CA VAL A 105 15.18 -14.54 1.72
C VAL A 105 15.73 -13.12 1.67
N LEU A 106 14.87 -12.11 1.44
CA LEU A 106 15.29 -10.71 1.35
C LEU A 106 15.45 -10.02 2.71
N GLY A 107 15.07 -10.68 3.82
CA GLY A 107 15.09 -10.10 5.17
C GLY A 107 13.96 -9.12 5.41
N SER A 108 12.86 -9.22 4.64
CA SER A 108 11.66 -8.42 4.85
C SER A 108 10.85 -8.94 6.01
N LYS A 109 10.31 -8.02 6.83
CA LYS A 109 9.51 -8.36 8.02
C LYS A 109 8.02 -8.44 7.73
N TYR A 110 7.56 -7.71 6.70
CA TYR A 110 6.15 -7.50 6.43
C TYR A 110 5.79 -7.88 5.00
N VAL A 111 4.63 -8.52 4.86
CA VAL A 111 3.93 -8.65 3.57
C VAL A 111 2.62 -7.87 3.69
N ARG A 112 2.48 -6.80 2.91
CA ARG A 112 1.26 -6.00 2.86
C ARG A 112 0.25 -6.69 1.93
N VAL A 113 -0.99 -6.80 2.39
CA VAL A 113 -2.12 -7.35 1.63
C VAL A 113 -3.28 -6.36 1.60
N PHE A 114 -4.15 -6.51 0.62
CA PHE A 114 -5.46 -5.87 0.58
C PHE A 114 -6.56 -6.84 1.04
N THR A 115 -7.75 -6.30 1.32
CA THR A 115 -8.90 -7.09 1.76
C THR A 115 -9.72 -7.62 0.57
N ALA A 116 -10.83 -6.95 0.23
CA ALA A 116 -11.72 -7.37 -0.84
C ALA A 116 -12.50 -6.18 -1.38
N TYR A 117 -12.88 -6.26 -2.66
CA TYR A 117 -13.89 -5.39 -3.25
C TYR A 117 -15.29 -5.92 -3.00
N GLU A 118 -16.26 -5.02 -2.90
CA GLU A 118 -17.66 -5.37 -3.05
C GLU A 118 -17.93 -5.81 -4.50
N ALA A 119 -18.79 -6.78 -4.66
CA ALA A 119 -19.18 -7.26 -5.96
C ALA A 119 -20.69 -7.48 -6.02
N ASP A 120 -21.31 -7.09 -7.14
CA ASP A 120 -22.73 -7.27 -7.36
C ASP A 120 -23.13 -8.74 -7.21
N GLY A 121 -24.23 -8.97 -6.52
CA GLY A 121 -24.77 -10.31 -6.30
C GLY A 121 -24.08 -11.12 -5.20
N GLN A 122 -23.11 -10.56 -4.50
CA GLN A 122 -22.49 -11.19 -3.33
C GLN A 122 -22.96 -10.55 -2.03
N SER A 123 -23.18 -11.37 -1.01
CA SER A 123 -23.43 -10.90 0.34
C SER A 123 -22.16 -10.34 0.98
N LEU A 124 -22.23 -9.14 1.57
CA LEU A 124 -21.10 -8.54 2.30
C LEU A 124 -20.60 -9.44 3.43
N SER A 125 -21.51 -10.12 4.15
CA SER A 125 -21.14 -11.11 5.19
C SER A 125 -20.37 -12.29 4.61
N ALA A 126 -20.72 -12.75 3.40
CA ALA A 126 -19.99 -13.84 2.76
C ALA A 126 -18.59 -13.42 2.32
N ILE A 127 -18.42 -12.18 1.81
CA ILE A 127 -17.12 -11.60 1.47
C ILE A 127 -16.28 -11.43 2.73
N TRP A 128 -16.86 -10.89 3.81
CA TRP A 128 -16.20 -10.73 5.10
C TRP A 128 -15.66 -12.06 5.64
N ASN A 129 -16.53 -13.07 5.74
CA ASN A 129 -16.14 -14.38 6.25
C ASN A 129 -15.04 -15.02 5.42
N ARG A 130 -15.11 -14.90 4.09
CA ARG A 130 -14.08 -15.39 3.17
C ARG A 130 -12.75 -14.67 3.39
N THR A 131 -12.80 -13.34 3.57
CA THR A 131 -11.62 -12.52 3.87
C THR A 131 -10.98 -12.94 5.19
N VAL A 132 -11.76 -13.15 6.24
CA VAL A 132 -11.29 -13.62 7.54
C VAL A 132 -10.62 -15.00 7.43
N VAL A 133 -11.27 -15.96 6.75
CA VAL A 133 -10.72 -17.31 6.55
C VAL A 133 -9.40 -17.24 5.78
N ALA A 134 -9.36 -16.50 4.67
CA ALA A 134 -8.14 -16.33 3.87
C ALA A 134 -7.00 -15.71 4.68
N LEU A 135 -7.29 -14.65 5.43
CA LEU A 135 -6.26 -13.96 6.22
C LEU A 135 -5.75 -14.78 7.39
N ARG A 136 -6.57 -15.65 7.99
CA ARG A 136 -6.12 -16.64 9.00
C ARG A 136 -5.13 -17.61 8.38
N GLU A 137 -5.49 -18.23 7.27
CA GLU A 137 -4.64 -19.21 6.57
C GLU A 137 -3.31 -18.57 6.09
N ILE A 138 -3.40 -17.37 5.53
CA ILE A 138 -2.22 -16.57 5.12
C ILE A 138 -1.34 -16.26 6.34
N ALA A 139 -1.91 -15.87 7.47
CA ALA A 139 -1.16 -15.57 8.68
C ALA A 139 -0.46 -16.80 9.26
N ASP A 140 -1.14 -17.94 9.23
CA ASP A 140 -0.55 -19.21 9.67
C ASP A 140 0.64 -19.60 8.79
N CYS A 141 0.52 -19.52 7.45
CA CYS A 141 1.65 -19.72 6.52
C CYS A 141 2.78 -18.69 6.72
N ALA A 142 2.45 -17.44 6.97
CA ALA A 142 3.44 -16.37 7.16
C ALA A 142 4.26 -16.58 8.45
N ALA A 143 3.67 -17.16 9.48
CA ALA A 143 4.35 -17.47 10.75
C ALA A 143 5.54 -18.44 10.53
N ASP A 144 5.42 -19.42 9.63
CA ASP A 144 6.49 -20.37 9.29
C ASP A 144 7.72 -19.66 8.66
N HIS A 145 7.52 -18.46 8.15
CA HIS A 145 8.57 -17.63 7.55
C HIS A 145 9.01 -16.45 8.44
N ASN A 146 8.51 -16.35 9.67
CA ASN A 146 8.71 -15.20 10.57
C ASN A 146 8.27 -13.87 9.94
N VAL A 147 7.19 -13.89 9.16
CA VAL A 147 6.63 -12.73 8.47
C VAL A 147 5.33 -12.29 9.15
N THR A 148 5.16 -10.99 9.28
CA THR A 148 3.91 -10.37 9.71
C THR A 148 3.12 -9.91 8.49
N ILE A 149 1.83 -10.24 8.47
CA ILE A 149 0.89 -9.75 7.46
C ILE A 149 0.42 -8.35 7.87
N ALA A 150 0.56 -7.37 6.97
CA ALA A 150 0.10 -6.01 7.18
C ALA A 150 -1.14 -5.75 6.30
N ILE A 151 -2.31 -5.70 6.92
CA ILE A 151 -3.59 -5.54 6.24
C ILE A 151 -3.82 -4.05 6.00
N GLN A 152 -3.83 -3.62 4.74
CA GLN A 152 -4.07 -2.22 4.40
C GLN A 152 -5.56 -1.92 4.35
N ASN A 153 -5.96 -0.76 4.90
CA ASN A 153 -7.32 -0.23 4.82
C ASN A 153 -7.66 0.28 3.41
N HIS A 154 -7.51 -0.60 2.45
CA HIS A 154 -7.74 -0.39 1.03
C HIS A 154 -8.71 -1.43 0.49
N HIS A 155 -9.32 -1.17 -0.66
CA HIS A 155 -10.49 -1.86 -1.18
C HIS A 155 -11.75 -1.56 -0.31
N ASP A 156 -12.87 -2.22 -0.61
CA ASP A 156 -14.16 -1.81 -0.02
C ASP A 156 -14.36 -2.41 1.37
N MET A 157 -13.87 -3.65 1.59
CA MET A 157 -13.95 -4.30 2.89
C MET A 157 -12.97 -3.66 3.89
N ALA A 158 -13.48 -3.35 5.07
CA ALA A 158 -12.70 -2.84 6.20
C ALA A 158 -11.95 -1.50 5.93
N VAL A 159 -12.49 -0.63 5.09
CA VAL A 159 -11.92 0.72 4.86
C VAL A 159 -12.20 1.70 6.00
N HIS A 160 -13.29 1.49 6.76
CA HIS A 160 -13.56 2.22 8.00
C HIS A 160 -12.65 1.75 9.11
N THR A 161 -12.15 2.68 9.92
CA THR A 161 -11.24 2.36 11.03
C THR A 161 -11.81 1.34 12.00
N THR A 162 -13.10 1.46 12.37
CA THR A 162 -13.77 0.51 13.26
C THR A 162 -13.93 -0.87 12.63
N ALA A 163 -14.32 -0.95 11.35
CA ALA A 163 -14.43 -2.22 10.63
C ALA A 163 -13.07 -2.89 10.45
N LEU A 164 -12.01 -2.12 10.25
CA LEU A 164 -10.64 -2.65 10.17
C LEU A 164 -10.18 -3.29 11.49
N LEU A 165 -10.51 -2.67 12.63
CA LEU A 165 -10.21 -3.23 13.95
C LEU A 165 -11.06 -4.47 14.26
N GLU A 166 -12.32 -4.48 13.84
CA GLU A 166 -13.19 -5.66 13.91
C GLU A 166 -12.62 -6.82 13.08
N LEU A 167 -12.22 -6.54 11.84
CA LEU A 167 -11.57 -7.52 10.98
C LEU A 167 -10.31 -8.11 11.62
N LEU A 168 -9.47 -7.28 12.23
CA LEU A 168 -8.27 -7.75 12.93
C LEU A 168 -8.62 -8.65 14.12
N THR A 169 -9.69 -8.29 14.85
CA THR A 169 -10.22 -9.11 15.97
C THR A 169 -10.75 -10.45 15.47
N ASP A 170 -11.52 -10.43 14.36
CA ASP A 170 -12.07 -11.65 13.78
C ASP A 170 -10.99 -12.58 13.23
N ILE A 171 -9.89 -12.05 12.70
CA ILE A 171 -8.75 -12.84 12.23
C ILE A 171 -8.07 -13.57 13.41
N ASP A 172 -7.91 -12.90 14.53
CA ASP A 172 -7.31 -13.44 15.76
C ASP A 172 -5.97 -14.19 15.51
N ARG A 173 -5.02 -13.47 14.93
CA ARG A 173 -3.64 -13.96 14.70
C ARG A 173 -2.61 -12.90 15.12
N PRO A 174 -1.63 -13.26 15.99
CA PRO A 174 -0.69 -12.30 16.56
C PRO A 174 0.26 -11.68 15.51
N ASN A 175 0.49 -12.39 14.40
CA ASN A 175 1.28 -11.91 13.28
C ASN A 175 0.44 -11.25 12.18
N CYS A 176 -0.79 -10.85 12.46
CA CYS A 176 -1.57 -9.91 11.67
C CYS A 176 -1.50 -8.52 12.31
N LYS A 177 -1.13 -7.54 11.53
CA LYS A 177 -1.05 -6.12 11.88
C LYS A 177 -1.71 -5.28 10.79
N LEU A 178 -1.81 -3.99 11.02
CA LEU A 178 -2.37 -3.06 10.04
C LEU A 178 -1.30 -2.41 9.17
N GLY A 179 -1.66 -2.23 7.89
CA GLY A 179 -1.00 -1.32 6.98
C GLY A 179 -1.88 -0.09 6.80
N PHE A 180 -1.91 0.81 7.79
CA PHE A 180 -2.90 1.88 7.84
C PHE A 180 -2.45 3.09 7.03
N ASP A 181 -3.26 3.54 6.07
CA ASP A 181 -3.05 4.80 5.35
C ASP A 181 -4.10 5.87 5.71
N ALA A 182 -3.74 7.13 5.48
CA ALA A 182 -4.56 8.28 5.80
C ALA A 182 -5.67 8.55 4.76
N TRP A 183 -5.59 7.95 3.58
CA TRP A 183 -6.50 8.23 2.46
C TRP A 183 -7.95 7.86 2.78
N SER A 184 -8.17 6.62 3.24
CA SER A 184 -9.50 6.12 3.53
C SER A 184 -10.21 6.90 4.63
N PRO A 185 -9.60 7.14 5.82
CA PRO A 185 -10.23 7.97 6.85
C PRO A 185 -10.44 9.43 6.40
N ALA A 186 -9.49 10.05 5.71
CA ALA A 186 -9.65 11.41 5.22
C ALA A 186 -10.80 11.53 4.20
N LEU A 187 -10.90 10.59 3.26
CA LEU A 187 -11.97 10.58 2.26
C LEU A 187 -13.37 10.42 2.88
N ARG A 188 -13.47 9.72 4.01
CA ARG A 188 -14.72 9.47 4.73
C ARG A 188 -15.05 10.54 5.78
N GLY A 189 -14.16 11.54 5.96
CA GLY A 189 -14.33 12.58 6.96
C GLY A 189 -14.11 12.12 8.39
N GLU A 190 -13.41 10.99 8.61
CA GLU A 190 -12.94 10.59 9.93
C GLU A 190 -11.83 11.56 10.40
N ASP A 191 -11.72 11.79 11.72
CA ASP A 191 -10.59 12.56 12.27
C ASP A 191 -9.32 11.74 12.13
N VAL A 192 -8.42 12.17 11.24
CA VAL A 192 -7.19 11.43 10.91
C VAL A 192 -6.21 11.32 12.08
N TYR A 193 -6.24 12.24 13.05
CA TYR A 193 -5.43 12.15 14.27
C TYR A 193 -5.98 11.08 15.21
N GLU A 194 -7.27 11.14 15.52
CA GLU A 194 -7.90 10.19 16.44
C GLU A 194 -7.88 8.76 15.88
N THR A 195 -8.16 8.59 14.59
CA THR A 195 -8.09 7.28 13.95
C THR A 195 -6.67 6.72 13.90
N ALA A 196 -5.68 7.55 13.54
CA ALA A 196 -4.27 7.14 13.53
C ALA A 196 -3.78 6.75 14.93
N LYS A 197 -4.12 7.53 15.96
CA LYS A 197 -3.77 7.26 17.35
C LYS A 197 -4.40 5.95 17.85
N LEU A 198 -5.67 5.72 17.50
CA LEU A 198 -6.41 4.52 17.88
C LEU A 198 -5.77 3.25 17.31
N VAL A 199 -5.40 3.27 16.02
CA VAL A 199 -4.85 2.08 15.33
C VAL A 199 -3.35 1.91 15.49
N ALA A 200 -2.62 2.91 15.93
CA ALA A 200 -1.15 2.90 16.02
C ALA A 200 -0.57 1.67 16.73
N PRO A 201 -1.12 1.18 17.87
CA PRO A 201 -0.60 -0.02 18.54
C PRO A 201 -0.70 -1.30 17.70
N HIS A 202 -1.59 -1.31 16.72
CA HIS A 202 -1.84 -2.44 15.81
C HIS A 202 -1.16 -2.25 14.45
N THR A 203 -0.59 -1.08 14.16
CA THR A 203 -0.06 -0.71 12.85
C THR A 203 1.42 -1.06 12.72
N ALA A 204 1.78 -1.78 11.66
CA ALA A 204 3.16 -2.15 11.34
C ALA A 204 3.76 -1.24 10.26
N ILE A 205 2.95 -0.85 9.29
CA ILE A 205 3.35 0.01 8.18
C ILE A 205 2.28 1.07 7.90
N THR A 206 2.68 2.17 7.27
CA THR A 206 1.76 3.12 6.63
C THR A 206 2.24 3.42 5.21
N THR A 207 1.29 3.54 4.27
CA THR A 207 1.55 4.00 2.90
C THR A 207 0.99 5.40 2.75
N ASN A 208 1.79 6.31 2.20
CA ASN A 208 1.51 7.73 2.25
C ASN A 208 1.54 8.33 0.83
N ALA A 209 0.40 8.81 0.38
CA ALA A 209 0.21 9.55 -0.85
C ALA A 209 -0.81 10.65 -0.60
N ASP A 210 -0.59 11.84 -1.15
CA ASP A 210 -1.51 12.96 -0.98
C ASP A 210 -2.17 13.33 -2.30
N TYR A 211 -3.39 13.86 -2.22
CA TYR A 211 -4.25 14.02 -3.38
C TYR A 211 -5.00 15.33 -3.36
N ILE A 212 -5.33 15.80 -4.58
CA ILE A 212 -6.37 16.81 -4.80
C ILE A 212 -7.57 16.18 -5.52
N CYS A 213 -8.77 16.63 -5.15
CA CYS A 213 -10.03 16.25 -5.78
C CYS A 213 -10.41 17.26 -6.85
N LEU A 214 -10.59 16.80 -8.08
CA LEU A 214 -10.99 17.62 -9.21
C LEU A 214 -12.44 17.28 -9.62
N PRO A 215 -13.39 18.22 -9.52
CA PRO A 215 -14.75 18.03 -9.97
C PRO A 215 -14.82 17.60 -11.43
N ARG A 216 -15.67 16.61 -11.73
CA ARG A 216 -15.92 16.16 -13.09
C ARG A 216 -17.29 16.66 -13.57
N PHE A 217 -17.32 17.05 -14.85
CA PHE A 217 -18.54 17.43 -15.53
C PHE A 217 -18.64 16.72 -16.87
N ARG A 218 -19.85 16.30 -17.24
CA ARG A 218 -20.17 15.72 -18.54
C ARG A 218 -21.02 16.74 -19.32
N TYR A 219 -20.60 17.07 -20.54
CA TYR A 219 -21.41 17.90 -21.42
C TYR A 219 -22.61 17.12 -21.92
N ARG A 220 -23.78 17.70 -21.80
CA ARG A 220 -25.06 17.16 -22.29
C ARG A 220 -25.54 17.99 -23.47
N PRO A 221 -25.34 17.51 -24.72
CA PRO A 221 -25.73 18.23 -25.91
C PRO A 221 -27.24 18.56 -25.95
N ASP A 222 -28.09 17.68 -25.41
CA ASP A 222 -29.54 17.84 -25.38
C ASP A 222 -30.00 19.07 -24.57
N PHE A 223 -29.18 19.50 -23.63
CA PHE A 223 -29.44 20.65 -22.74
C PHE A 223 -28.48 21.81 -22.99
N VAL A 224 -27.55 21.65 -23.89
CA VAL A 224 -26.46 22.64 -24.15
C VAL A 224 -25.78 23.06 -22.84
N ASN A 225 -25.60 22.13 -21.91
CA ASN A 225 -25.08 22.39 -20.57
C ASN A 225 -24.29 21.22 -20.03
N TYR A 226 -23.67 21.40 -18.86
CA TYR A 226 -22.91 20.38 -18.14
C TYR A 226 -23.73 19.82 -16.95
N GLU A 227 -23.64 18.52 -16.73
CA GLU A 227 -24.07 17.85 -15.50
C GLU A 227 -22.86 17.45 -14.66
N ARG A 228 -23.01 17.49 -13.33
CA ARG A 228 -21.99 17.00 -12.39
C ARG A 228 -21.87 15.48 -12.51
N ALA A 229 -20.66 14.99 -12.68
CA ALA A 229 -20.35 13.56 -12.72
C ALA A 229 -19.59 13.12 -11.46
N LEU A 230 -19.99 12.02 -10.85
CA LEU A 230 -19.33 11.42 -9.70
C LEU A 230 -18.69 10.08 -10.09
N PRO A 231 -17.66 9.62 -9.36
CA PRO A 231 -16.89 10.37 -8.36
C PRO A 231 -15.98 11.44 -9.00
N ASP A 232 -15.39 12.29 -8.15
CA ASP A 232 -14.38 13.26 -8.57
C ASP A 232 -13.12 12.56 -9.10
N MET A 233 -12.34 13.25 -9.91
CA MET A 233 -11.05 12.76 -10.37
C MET A 233 -9.97 13.11 -9.35
N MET A 234 -9.17 12.11 -8.99
CA MET A 234 -8.05 12.30 -8.08
C MET A 234 -6.75 12.53 -8.85
N ARG A 235 -5.89 13.39 -8.31
CA ARG A 235 -4.51 13.60 -8.77
C ARG A 235 -3.59 13.57 -7.57
N ALA A 236 -2.54 12.74 -7.65
CA ALA A 236 -1.47 12.77 -6.66
C ALA A 236 -0.73 14.11 -6.71
N VAL A 237 -0.34 14.58 -5.54
CA VAL A 237 0.46 15.79 -5.33
C VAL A 237 1.57 15.48 -4.31
N PRO A 238 2.60 16.34 -4.18
CA PRO A 238 3.57 16.20 -3.11
C PRO A 238 2.89 16.16 -1.73
N LEU A 239 3.43 15.36 -0.81
CA LEU A 239 2.86 15.22 0.54
C LEU A 239 2.70 16.59 1.23
N GLY A 240 1.55 16.80 1.83
CA GLY A 240 1.16 18.06 2.48
C GLY A 240 0.63 19.14 1.53
N ALA A 241 0.55 18.87 0.22
CA ALA A 241 -0.03 19.77 -0.77
C ALA A 241 -1.47 19.39 -1.18
N GLY A 242 -2.01 18.32 -0.62
CA GLY A 242 -3.33 17.79 -0.90
C GLY A 242 -4.36 18.07 0.17
N VAL A 243 -5.35 17.19 0.24
CA VAL A 243 -6.51 17.33 1.15
C VAL A 243 -6.33 16.58 2.47
N ILE A 244 -5.30 15.77 2.60
CA ILE A 244 -5.07 14.95 3.79
C ILE A 244 -4.25 15.75 4.83
N ASP A 245 -4.75 15.83 6.06
CA ASP A 245 -4.02 16.47 7.16
C ASP A 245 -2.91 15.54 7.69
N TYR A 246 -1.82 15.41 6.93
CA TYR A 246 -0.69 14.58 7.28
C TYR A 246 0.03 14.99 8.58
N PRO A 247 0.16 16.29 8.94
CA PRO A 247 0.69 16.65 10.25
C PRO A 247 -0.09 16.02 11.40
N ARG A 248 -1.42 16.08 11.35
CA ARG A 248 -2.28 15.43 12.34
C ARG A 248 -2.23 13.92 12.29
N PHE A 249 -2.21 13.33 11.10
CA PHE A 249 -2.10 11.88 10.92
C PHE A 249 -0.82 11.31 11.55
N PHE A 250 0.35 11.85 11.20
CA PHE A 250 1.61 11.39 11.77
C PHE A 250 1.75 11.71 13.26
N GLN A 251 1.17 12.82 13.72
CA GLN A 251 1.12 13.10 15.15
C GLN A 251 0.29 12.03 15.88
N GLY A 252 -0.88 11.66 15.35
CA GLY A 252 -1.71 10.59 15.90
C GLY A 252 -0.98 9.24 15.97
N LEU A 253 -0.30 8.85 14.90
CA LEU A 253 0.52 7.64 14.87
C LEU A 253 1.60 7.66 15.95
N ARG A 254 2.32 8.78 16.10
CA ARG A 254 3.37 8.97 17.12
C ARG A 254 2.81 8.89 18.53
N ASP A 255 1.73 9.59 18.81
CA ASP A 255 1.10 9.63 20.13
C ASP A 255 0.47 8.27 20.52
N GLY A 256 0.11 7.46 19.51
CA GLY A 256 -0.32 6.07 19.68
C GLY A 256 0.82 5.04 19.75
N GLY A 257 2.09 5.49 19.64
CA GLY A 257 3.28 4.62 19.80
C GLY A 257 3.73 3.91 18.53
N PHE A 258 3.33 4.37 17.33
CA PHE A 258 3.81 3.79 16.07
C PHE A 258 5.30 4.09 15.85
N ASP A 259 6.09 3.04 15.63
CA ASP A 259 7.52 3.09 15.29
C ASP A 259 7.87 2.31 14.01
N GLY A 260 6.87 1.89 13.27
CA GLY A 260 6.97 1.03 12.08
C GLY A 260 7.54 1.71 10.84
N VAL A 261 7.16 1.20 9.67
CA VAL A 261 7.63 1.68 8.37
C VAL A 261 6.64 2.67 7.76
N ALA A 262 7.10 3.88 7.47
CA ALA A 262 6.33 4.90 6.76
C ALA A 262 6.81 4.97 5.31
N THR A 263 5.98 4.48 4.40
CA THR A 263 6.32 4.33 2.98
C THR A 263 5.66 5.42 2.14
N TYR A 264 6.43 6.09 1.30
CA TYR A 264 5.91 7.02 0.30
C TYR A 264 5.56 6.29 -0.99
N GLU A 265 4.41 6.63 -1.56
CA GLU A 265 3.97 6.10 -2.85
C GLU A 265 3.32 7.18 -3.74
N ILE A 266 3.41 6.97 -5.06
CA ILE A 266 2.60 7.64 -6.07
C ILE A 266 1.81 6.55 -6.78
N CYS A 267 0.52 6.43 -6.48
CA CYS A 267 -0.35 5.37 -6.98
C CYS A 267 -1.56 5.89 -7.76
N SER A 268 -1.43 7.07 -8.36
CA SER A 268 -2.42 7.67 -9.26
C SER A 268 -1.75 8.64 -10.24
N PRO A 269 -2.46 9.14 -11.25
CA PRO A 269 -1.91 10.20 -12.11
C PRO A 269 -1.45 11.39 -11.28
N VAL A 270 -0.18 11.78 -11.41
CA VAL A 270 0.44 12.84 -10.61
C VAL A 270 0.27 14.21 -11.29
N ARG A 271 0.06 15.25 -10.50
CA ARG A 271 0.04 16.63 -11.00
C ARG A 271 1.43 17.00 -11.54
N GLY A 272 1.48 17.61 -12.72
CA GLY A 272 2.73 17.91 -13.42
C GLY A 272 3.22 16.78 -14.34
N GLY A 273 2.52 15.63 -14.37
CA GLY A 273 2.84 14.49 -15.23
C GLY A 273 3.76 13.47 -14.57
N GLY A 274 3.88 12.32 -15.21
CA GLY A 274 4.61 11.15 -14.68
C GLY A 274 6.07 11.06 -15.13
N SER A 275 6.72 12.17 -15.49
CA SER A 275 8.15 12.16 -15.83
C SER A 275 9.00 11.74 -14.64
N LEU A 276 10.16 11.14 -14.90
CA LEU A 276 11.09 10.71 -13.85
C LEU A 276 11.47 11.89 -12.92
N GLU A 277 11.75 13.04 -13.50
CA GLU A 277 12.10 14.26 -12.76
C GLU A 277 10.99 14.70 -11.78
N ASN A 278 9.71 14.66 -12.21
CA ASN A 278 8.59 15.03 -11.34
C ASN A 278 8.36 14.02 -10.23
N LEU A 279 8.47 12.71 -10.53
CA LEU A 279 8.39 11.65 -9.54
C LEU A 279 9.49 11.79 -8.48
N ASP A 280 10.72 12.09 -8.92
CA ASP A 280 11.88 12.31 -8.04
C ASP A 280 11.69 13.54 -7.14
N THR A 281 11.14 14.61 -7.71
CA THR A 281 10.82 15.83 -6.96
C THR A 281 9.85 15.51 -5.83
N CYS A 282 8.79 14.77 -6.12
CA CYS A 282 7.82 14.34 -5.10
C CYS A 282 8.47 13.41 -4.05
N ALA A 283 9.30 12.46 -4.49
CA ALA A 283 9.96 11.51 -3.58
C ALA A 283 10.96 12.19 -2.64
N ARG A 284 11.77 13.15 -3.15
CA ARG A 284 12.68 13.96 -2.30
C ARG A 284 11.90 14.88 -1.37
N HIS A 285 10.80 15.45 -1.86
CA HIS A 285 9.93 16.29 -1.03
C HIS A 285 9.41 15.53 0.18
N TYR A 286 8.98 14.26 0.02
CA TYR A 286 8.55 13.43 1.15
C TYR A 286 9.60 13.35 2.25
N LEU A 287 10.86 13.03 1.93
CA LEU A 287 11.93 12.96 2.92
C LEU A 287 12.18 14.30 3.62
N THR A 288 12.12 15.39 2.87
CA THR A 288 12.30 16.74 3.39
C THR A 288 11.14 17.10 4.30
N TRP A 289 9.91 16.89 3.86
CA TRP A 289 8.70 17.16 4.62
C TRP A 289 8.66 16.39 5.94
N MET A 290 8.97 15.08 5.92
CA MET A 290 9.02 14.25 7.14
C MET A 290 10.02 14.76 8.16
N ARG A 291 11.19 15.19 7.69
CA ARG A 291 12.24 15.76 8.56
C ARG A 291 11.83 17.12 9.15
N GLU A 292 11.28 18.01 8.33
CA GLU A 292 10.85 19.35 8.75
C GLU A 292 9.73 19.31 9.79
N HIS A 293 8.87 18.27 9.72
CA HIS A 293 7.80 18.06 10.69
C HIS A 293 8.19 17.15 11.87
N GLY A 294 9.46 16.74 11.95
CA GLY A 294 9.98 15.94 13.07
C GLY A 294 9.50 14.48 13.08
N PHE A 295 9.18 13.93 11.92
CA PHE A 295 8.75 12.52 11.74
C PHE A 295 9.83 11.64 11.07
N GLY A 296 10.92 12.22 10.58
CA GLY A 296 12.03 11.56 9.90
C GLY A 296 13.16 11.11 10.78
#